data_514222a6e6ea72cf11bd6f5fc0430e1d
#
_entry.id   514222a6e6ea72cf11bd6f5fc0430e1d
#
_cell.length_a   1.000
_cell.length_b   1.000
_cell.length_c   1.000
_cell.angle_alpha   90.00
_cell.angle_beta   90.00
_cell.angle_gamma   90.00
#
_symmetry.space_group_name_H-M   'P 1'
#
loop_
_entity.id
_entity.type
_entity.pdbx_description
1 polymer ?
#
loop_
_entity_poly.entity_id
_entity_poly.type
_entity_poly.pdbx_seq_one_letter_code
_entity_poly.pdbx_strand_id
1 'polypeptide(L)'
;MLLRMEDVDPQRSKPEFAEGWRPQDELLQHFLPVTLREGLYHADGQKQGEVFIWGSFVQSRMHQAGVTCSDCHDPPSQKLRHEGNATCAQCHAPARYQSIEHHRHEQGSAASECVACHMPATTYMVIDPRRDHGFKIPRPELTLSTGAPNACGGCHVDQSPQWALDALQRWRGPKQRTSAHYGDFLHAGRTAQAGAARGLQGLVLDLTQPAIVRATALELLERYPSEPAQALLQRGLVDTHALLRQVAVSRHEGLPPAARIAALVPRLRDDTRAVRIEAARLLVPVAGQLEAEARTAYATAIAEYEAALRADLSQPETRVNLGNLLWQRGELPVAEAEFLAAIKQDPRFAPARVNLAELQRSQGRETEAEKALRAGLEIDAASPILRESLALSLVRQGKKPEAFREFERAARSPNATARQIYLHALALDDIGRRPEALRVLTAGTKRHRDRDLLLTLALWQSEAGNESAAGEALSAWQRINPDDPALPRSPFP
;
A
#
# COMPACT_ATOMS: atom_id res chain seq x y z
N MET A 1 7.04 -0.84 -5.72
CA MET A 1 7.56 -1.64 -6.83
C MET A 1 6.78 -1.25 -8.08
N LEU A 2 7.41 -1.13 -9.23
CA LEU A 2 6.74 -0.90 -10.50
C LEU A 2 6.69 -2.24 -11.23
N LEU A 3 5.50 -2.73 -11.57
CA LEU A 3 5.37 -3.87 -12.48
C LEU A 3 5.69 -3.36 -13.88
N ARG A 4 6.69 -3.95 -14.50
CA ARG A 4 7.08 -3.66 -15.90
C ARG A 4 6.03 -4.28 -16.82
N MET A 5 5.46 -3.49 -17.73
CA MET A 5 4.43 -3.93 -18.67
C MET A 5 4.98 -3.86 -20.10
N GLU A 6 5.89 -4.75 -20.46
CA GLU A 6 6.50 -4.73 -21.79
C GLU A 6 5.87 -5.76 -22.73
N ASP A 7 5.77 -5.38 -24.00
CA ASP A 7 5.54 -6.33 -25.08
C ASP A 7 6.92 -6.96 -25.40
N VAL A 8 7.16 -8.17 -24.92
CA VAL A 8 8.42 -8.86 -25.15
C VAL A 8 8.26 -9.81 -26.32
N ASP A 9 9.11 -9.64 -27.33
CA ASP A 9 9.37 -10.69 -28.31
C ASP A 9 10.05 -11.87 -27.59
N PRO A 10 9.42 -13.06 -27.51
CA PRO A 10 9.97 -14.19 -26.78
C PRO A 10 11.33 -14.68 -27.29
N GLN A 11 11.79 -14.21 -28.44
CA GLN A 11 13.07 -14.60 -29.05
C GLN A 11 14.22 -13.63 -28.76
N ARG A 12 13.97 -12.49 -28.11
CA ARG A 12 15.01 -11.52 -27.73
C ARG A 12 15.55 -11.73 -26.34
N SER A 13 16.86 -11.65 -26.19
CA SER A 13 17.55 -11.58 -24.91
C SER A 13 17.05 -10.37 -24.11
N LYS A 14 16.82 -10.56 -22.80
CA LYS A 14 16.27 -9.57 -21.86
C LYS A 14 16.86 -8.19 -22.07
N PRO A 15 16.06 -7.14 -22.39
CA PRO A 15 16.54 -5.79 -22.34
C PRO A 15 16.71 -5.36 -20.87
N GLU A 16 17.78 -4.67 -20.57
CA GLU A 16 18.02 -4.07 -19.25
C GLU A 16 17.02 -2.94 -18.91
N PHE A 17 16.36 -2.39 -19.94
CA PHE A 17 15.38 -1.30 -19.85
C PHE A 17 14.09 -1.67 -20.57
N ALA A 18 12.97 -0.98 -20.20
CA ALA A 18 11.67 -1.14 -20.85
C ALA A 18 11.79 -0.87 -22.35
N GLU A 19 11.67 -1.92 -23.19
CA GLU A 19 11.69 -1.74 -24.65
C GLU A 19 10.49 -0.87 -25.06
N GLY A 20 10.76 0.15 -25.88
CA GLY A 20 9.74 1.05 -26.38
C GLY A 20 9.36 2.20 -25.45
N TRP A 21 9.75 2.21 -24.16
CA TRP A 21 9.50 3.36 -23.29
C TRP A 21 10.44 4.52 -23.61
N ARG A 22 9.88 5.70 -23.71
CA ARG A 22 10.61 6.95 -23.87
C ARG A 22 10.29 7.88 -22.68
N PRO A 23 11.21 8.77 -22.29
CA PRO A 23 10.98 9.69 -21.17
C PRO A 23 9.74 10.59 -21.29
N GLN A 24 9.20 10.80 -22.49
CA GLN A 24 7.97 11.54 -22.74
C GLN A 24 6.69 10.69 -22.69
N ASP A 25 6.82 9.36 -22.64
CA ASP A 25 5.68 8.47 -22.62
C ASP A 25 5.01 8.48 -21.24
N GLU A 26 3.71 8.29 -21.20
CA GLU A 26 2.97 8.19 -19.94
C GLU A 26 3.36 6.93 -19.18
N LEU A 27 3.80 7.09 -17.92
CA LEU A 27 4.32 5.99 -17.10
C LEU A 27 3.33 4.82 -16.97
N LEU A 28 2.04 5.10 -16.82
CA LEU A 28 1.01 4.07 -16.63
C LEU A 28 0.68 3.26 -17.91
N GLN A 29 1.28 3.60 -19.04
CA GLN A 29 1.26 2.74 -20.24
C GLN A 29 2.29 1.60 -20.15
N HIS A 30 3.36 1.79 -19.37
CA HIS A 30 4.50 0.88 -19.31
C HIS A 30 4.72 0.27 -17.92
N PHE A 31 4.25 0.93 -16.86
CA PHE A 31 4.47 0.52 -15.48
C PHE A 31 3.20 0.62 -14.64
N LEU A 32 3.09 -0.24 -13.63
CA LEU A 32 2.07 -0.18 -12.60
C LEU A 32 2.69 0.40 -11.32
N PRO A 33 2.55 1.71 -11.05
CA PRO A 33 3.13 2.34 -9.89
C PRO A 33 2.37 1.98 -8.62
N VAL A 34 3.08 1.89 -7.51
CA VAL A 34 2.48 1.81 -6.18
C VAL A 34 2.12 3.21 -5.68
N THR A 35 1.09 3.28 -4.84
CA THR A 35 0.72 4.47 -4.08
C THR A 35 1.71 4.73 -2.93
N LEU A 36 1.44 5.71 -2.08
CA LEU A 36 2.27 6.00 -0.90
C LEU A 36 2.00 4.95 0.20
N ARG A 37 2.38 3.69 -0.04
CA ARG A 37 2.17 2.58 0.89
C ARG A 37 3.09 2.67 2.09
N GLU A 38 2.58 2.22 3.24
CA GLU A 38 3.36 2.05 4.45
C GLU A 38 4.54 1.09 4.22
N GLY A 39 5.69 1.37 4.85
CA GLY A 39 6.93 0.66 4.61
C GLY A 39 7.71 1.13 3.37
N LEU A 40 7.04 1.68 2.36
CA LEU A 40 7.66 2.30 1.18
C LEU A 40 7.76 3.83 1.32
N TYR A 41 6.76 4.43 1.95
CA TYR A 41 6.71 5.88 2.19
C TYR A 41 6.24 6.18 3.61
N HIS A 42 6.83 7.17 4.24
CA HIS A 42 6.27 7.80 5.42
C HIS A 42 4.90 8.41 5.12
N ALA A 43 4.12 8.70 6.14
CA ALA A 43 2.77 9.23 5.95
C ALA A 43 2.75 10.59 5.23
N ASP A 44 3.79 11.40 5.43
CA ASP A 44 3.98 12.68 4.76
C ASP A 44 4.51 12.56 3.32
N GLY A 45 4.68 11.32 2.82
CA GLY A 45 5.11 11.00 1.48
C GLY A 45 6.63 11.02 1.25
N GLN A 46 7.46 11.23 2.28
CA GLN A 46 8.90 11.01 2.16
C GLN A 46 9.19 9.52 1.94
N LYS A 47 10.26 9.23 1.18
CA LYS A 47 10.68 7.84 0.96
C LYS A 47 11.11 7.18 2.27
N GLN A 48 10.61 5.97 2.52
CA GLN A 48 10.99 5.14 3.66
C GLN A 48 11.73 3.88 3.19
N GLY A 49 11.16 3.17 2.24
CA GLY A 49 11.77 2.01 1.60
C GLY A 49 12.48 2.36 0.29
N GLU A 50 13.02 1.34 -0.36
CA GLU A 50 13.60 1.50 -1.68
C GLU A 50 12.51 1.60 -2.75
N VAL A 51 12.34 2.80 -3.29
CA VAL A 51 11.33 3.12 -4.30
C VAL A 51 11.93 4.02 -5.37
N PHE A 52 11.32 4.00 -6.56
CA PHE A 52 11.68 4.92 -7.63
C PHE A 52 11.37 6.37 -7.27
N ILE A 53 12.14 7.28 -7.83
CA ILE A 53 12.04 8.74 -7.59
C ILE A 53 10.69 9.30 -8.03
N TRP A 54 10.05 8.71 -9.03
CA TRP A 54 8.77 9.16 -9.58
C TRP A 54 7.72 9.42 -8.51
N GLY A 55 7.48 8.48 -7.60
CA GLY A 55 6.46 8.61 -6.57
C GLY A 55 6.69 9.77 -5.59
N SER A 56 7.97 10.15 -5.33
CA SER A 56 8.29 11.36 -4.57
C SER A 56 8.06 12.62 -5.42
N PHE A 57 8.54 12.60 -6.67
CA PHE A 57 8.51 13.76 -7.55
C PHE A 57 7.09 14.23 -7.88
N VAL A 58 6.17 13.31 -8.19
CA VAL A 58 4.76 13.64 -8.52
C VAL A 58 3.96 14.23 -7.35
N GLN A 59 4.50 14.20 -6.14
CA GLN A 59 3.92 14.89 -4.99
C GLN A 59 4.30 16.38 -4.95
N SER A 60 5.35 16.78 -5.67
CA SER A 60 5.91 18.12 -5.57
C SER A 60 5.04 19.17 -6.26
N ARG A 61 5.07 20.39 -5.72
CA ARG A 61 4.44 21.54 -6.39
C ARG A 61 5.14 21.88 -7.70
N MET A 62 6.42 21.53 -7.85
CA MET A 62 7.16 21.74 -9.10
C MET A 62 6.60 20.86 -10.21
N HIS A 63 6.34 19.57 -9.95
CA HIS A 63 5.67 18.70 -10.90
C HIS A 63 4.28 19.24 -11.28
N GLN A 64 3.49 19.70 -10.29
CA GLN A 64 2.17 20.32 -10.56
C GLN A 64 2.26 21.60 -11.40
N ALA A 65 3.39 22.29 -11.35
CA ALA A 65 3.69 23.48 -12.17
C ALA A 65 4.30 23.13 -13.54
N GLY A 66 4.38 21.83 -13.90
CA GLY A 66 4.88 21.37 -15.19
C GLY A 66 6.40 21.16 -15.27
N VAL A 67 7.13 21.25 -14.14
CA VAL A 67 8.57 20.94 -14.11
C VAL A 67 8.76 19.43 -14.32
N THR A 68 9.78 19.08 -15.08
CA THR A 68 10.15 17.70 -15.42
C THR A 68 11.57 17.37 -14.95
N CYS A 69 11.96 16.10 -15.02
CA CYS A 69 13.32 15.67 -14.67
C CYS A 69 14.39 16.39 -15.50
N SER A 70 14.09 16.65 -16.78
CA SER A 70 15.01 17.27 -17.72
C SER A 70 15.24 18.76 -17.50
N ASP A 71 14.46 19.43 -16.68
CA ASP A 71 14.70 20.82 -16.28
C ASP A 71 15.90 20.93 -15.34
N CYS A 72 16.18 19.89 -14.55
CA CYS A 72 17.29 19.82 -13.61
C CYS A 72 18.43 18.91 -14.10
N HIS A 73 18.10 17.82 -14.78
CA HIS A 73 19.07 16.83 -15.25
C HIS A 73 19.24 16.85 -16.77
N ASP A 74 20.44 16.57 -17.20
CA ASP A 74 20.72 16.26 -18.61
C ASP A 74 20.32 14.80 -18.88
N PRO A 75 19.31 14.51 -19.73
CA PRO A 75 18.77 13.18 -19.89
C PRO A 75 19.78 12.09 -20.28
N PRO A 76 20.73 12.32 -21.22
CA PRO A 76 21.69 11.30 -21.59
C PRO A 76 22.69 10.95 -20.49
N SER A 77 23.18 11.94 -19.75
CA SER A 77 24.19 11.75 -18.70
C SER A 77 23.62 11.57 -17.31
N GLN A 78 22.36 11.92 -17.10
CA GLN A 78 21.67 12.01 -15.79
C GLN A 78 22.31 12.99 -14.79
N LYS A 79 23.33 13.73 -15.22
CA LYS A 79 24.00 14.74 -14.38
C LYS A 79 23.12 15.98 -14.24
N LEU A 80 23.34 16.73 -13.16
CA LEU A 80 22.71 18.03 -13.01
C LEU A 80 23.20 19.00 -14.11
N ARG A 81 22.30 19.83 -14.64
CA ARG A 81 22.63 20.90 -15.61
C ARG A 81 23.45 21.99 -15.00
N HIS A 82 23.28 22.24 -13.70
CA HIS A 82 24.01 23.22 -12.92
C HIS A 82 24.44 22.60 -11.59
N GLU A 83 25.56 23.04 -11.03
CA GLU A 83 26.06 22.53 -9.76
C GLU A 83 25.41 23.21 -8.55
N GLY A 84 25.24 22.48 -7.46
CA GLY A 84 24.77 22.98 -6.16
C GLY A 84 23.47 23.78 -6.27
N ASN A 85 23.43 24.89 -5.56
CA ASN A 85 22.25 25.78 -5.52
C ASN A 85 21.92 26.45 -6.86
N ALA A 86 22.86 26.49 -7.82
CA ALA A 86 22.60 27.05 -9.14
C ALA A 86 21.51 26.26 -9.89
N THR A 87 21.35 24.98 -9.62
CA THR A 87 20.24 24.17 -10.13
C THR A 87 18.87 24.74 -9.74
N CYS A 88 18.74 25.19 -8.50
CA CYS A 88 17.49 25.77 -7.98
C CYS A 88 17.30 27.23 -8.42
N ALA A 89 18.42 27.94 -8.55
CA ALA A 89 18.44 29.36 -8.90
C ALA A 89 17.97 29.67 -10.32
N GLN A 90 17.81 28.66 -11.18
CA GLN A 90 17.19 28.82 -12.51
C GLN A 90 15.75 29.37 -12.42
N CYS A 91 15.03 29.03 -11.36
CA CYS A 91 13.63 29.40 -11.16
C CYS A 91 13.40 30.14 -9.83
N HIS A 92 14.23 29.88 -8.80
CA HIS A 92 14.10 30.48 -7.47
C HIS A 92 15.08 31.62 -7.30
N ALA A 93 14.60 32.85 -7.11
CA ALA A 93 15.44 34.05 -7.00
C ALA A 93 16.51 33.95 -5.89
N PRO A 94 17.81 33.98 -6.20
CA PRO A 94 18.87 33.77 -5.23
C PRO A 94 18.84 34.81 -4.09
N ALA A 95 18.56 36.08 -4.39
CA ALA A 95 18.46 37.16 -3.41
C ALA A 95 17.44 36.87 -2.29
N ARG A 96 16.43 36.07 -2.58
CA ARG A 96 15.39 35.67 -1.61
C ARG A 96 15.69 34.34 -0.90
N TYR A 97 16.18 33.36 -1.64
CA TYR A 97 16.23 31.97 -1.15
C TYR A 97 17.63 31.51 -0.76
N GLN A 98 18.69 32.17 -1.26
CA GLN A 98 20.07 31.92 -0.83
C GLN A 98 20.54 32.97 0.21
N SER A 99 19.63 33.42 1.04
CA SER A 99 19.92 34.42 2.08
C SER A 99 19.82 33.78 3.46
N ILE A 100 20.56 34.35 4.41
CA ILE A 100 20.55 33.92 5.82
C ILE A 100 19.16 34.09 6.45
N GLU A 101 18.35 35.02 5.94
CA GLU A 101 16.95 35.22 6.36
C GLU A 101 16.07 34.04 5.96
N HIS A 102 16.43 33.29 4.90
CA HIS A 102 15.69 32.10 4.48
C HIS A 102 16.18 30.85 5.20
N HIS A 103 17.47 30.51 5.09
CA HIS A 103 17.98 29.22 5.59
C HIS A 103 18.52 29.27 7.03
N ARG A 104 18.76 30.44 7.61
CA ARG A 104 19.20 30.66 9.01
C ARG A 104 20.52 29.98 9.40
N HIS A 105 21.38 29.72 8.43
CA HIS A 105 22.69 29.11 8.61
C HIS A 105 23.77 30.00 7.98
N GLU A 106 25.02 29.75 8.31
CA GLU A 106 26.14 30.46 7.73
C GLU A 106 26.19 30.25 6.22
N GLN A 107 26.39 31.33 5.48
CA GLN A 107 26.48 31.30 4.02
C GLN A 107 27.69 30.45 3.57
N GLY A 108 27.49 29.56 2.61
CA GLY A 108 28.50 28.62 2.12
C GLY A 108 28.67 27.36 2.98
N SER A 109 27.96 27.26 4.11
CA SER A 109 27.91 26.00 4.87
C SER A 109 27.08 24.95 4.17
N ALA A 110 27.27 23.66 4.51
CA ALA A 110 26.46 22.56 4.00
C ALA A 110 24.95 22.77 4.31
N ALA A 111 24.63 23.47 5.38
CA ALA A 111 23.24 23.76 5.78
C ALA A 111 22.60 24.92 4.98
N SER A 112 23.41 25.71 4.22
CA SER A 112 22.92 26.71 3.28
C SER A 112 22.59 26.14 1.89
N GLU A 113 22.88 24.87 1.66
CA GLU A 113 22.49 24.18 0.44
C GLU A 113 20.95 23.92 0.43
N CYS A 114 20.29 24.31 -0.66
CA CYS A 114 18.83 24.11 -0.83
C CYS A 114 18.41 22.68 -0.58
N VAL A 115 19.21 21.74 -1.09
CA VAL A 115 18.93 20.31 -1.00
C VAL A 115 19.04 19.76 0.44
N ALA A 116 19.77 20.40 1.32
CA ALA A 116 19.90 19.97 2.71
C ALA A 116 18.55 19.98 3.46
N CYS A 117 17.70 20.96 3.13
CA CYS A 117 16.40 21.12 3.76
C CYS A 117 15.24 20.62 2.90
N HIS A 118 15.30 20.80 1.57
CA HIS A 118 14.20 20.51 0.66
C HIS A 118 14.28 19.14 -0.03
N MET A 119 15.47 18.53 -0.02
CA MET A 119 15.75 17.20 -0.57
C MET A 119 16.67 16.41 0.38
N PRO A 120 16.27 16.15 1.62
CA PRO A 120 17.11 15.41 2.56
C PRO A 120 17.47 14.05 1.98
N ALA A 121 18.72 13.61 2.22
CA ALA A 121 19.19 12.31 1.76
C ALA A 121 18.90 11.24 2.82
N THR A 122 18.50 10.05 2.34
CA THR A 122 18.41 8.82 3.12
C THR A 122 19.34 7.79 2.52
N THR A 123 20.14 7.12 3.37
CA THR A 123 21.04 6.06 2.91
C THR A 123 20.27 4.76 2.75
N TYR A 124 20.27 4.20 1.53
CA TYR A 124 19.70 2.91 1.19
C TYR A 124 20.81 1.87 1.04
N MET A 125 20.50 0.60 1.27
CA MET A 125 21.43 -0.53 1.14
C MET A 125 22.79 -0.27 1.83
N VAL A 126 22.76 0.49 2.95
CA VAL A 126 23.93 0.84 3.78
C VAL A 126 24.89 1.85 3.14
N ILE A 127 24.96 1.95 1.83
CA ILE A 127 26.02 2.68 1.10
C ILE A 127 25.52 3.74 0.11
N ASP A 128 24.22 3.81 -0.20
CA ASP A 128 23.72 4.65 -1.28
C ASP A 128 22.82 5.80 -0.74
N PRO A 129 23.40 7.01 -0.54
CA PRO A 129 22.63 8.17 -0.10
C PRO A 129 21.82 8.76 -1.26
N ARG A 130 20.50 8.61 -1.22
CA ARG A 130 19.56 9.13 -2.22
C ARG A 130 18.75 10.29 -1.68
N ARG A 131 18.67 11.38 -2.43
CA ARG A 131 17.86 12.54 -2.07
C ARG A 131 16.38 12.29 -2.34
N ASP A 132 15.52 12.82 -1.46
CA ASP A 132 14.06 12.80 -1.69
C ASP A 132 13.70 13.90 -2.70
N HIS A 133 13.01 13.50 -3.79
CA HIS A 133 12.55 14.41 -4.86
C HIS A 133 11.15 14.97 -4.63
N GLY A 134 10.62 14.84 -3.42
CA GLY A 134 9.35 15.48 -3.05
C GLY A 134 9.45 17.01 -2.89
N PHE A 135 10.65 17.55 -2.86
CA PHE A 135 10.95 19.00 -2.71
C PHE A 135 10.14 19.63 -1.57
N LYS A 136 10.19 18.99 -0.41
CA LYS A 136 9.31 19.32 0.70
C LYS A 136 9.77 20.57 1.44
N ILE A 137 8.80 21.32 1.94
CA ILE A 137 9.06 22.36 2.94
C ILE A 137 9.23 21.67 4.29
N PRO A 138 10.31 21.91 5.05
CA PRO A 138 10.49 21.29 6.37
C PRO A 138 9.30 21.52 7.29
N ARG A 139 8.77 20.44 7.87
CA ARG A 139 7.59 20.41 8.74
C ARG A 139 7.84 19.51 9.95
N PRO A 140 8.62 19.94 10.96
CA PRO A 140 8.90 19.14 12.15
C PRO A 140 7.64 18.73 12.93
N GLU A 141 6.53 19.47 12.80
CA GLU A 141 5.24 19.08 13.37
C GLU A 141 4.76 17.72 12.88
N LEU A 142 5.07 17.34 11.63
CA LEU A 142 4.72 16.02 11.10
C LEU A 142 5.57 14.90 11.72
N THR A 143 6.78 15.21 12.19
CA THR A 143 7.55 14.23 12.96
C THR A 143 6.85 13.93 14.30
N LEU A 144 6.32 14.96 14.96
CA LEU A 144 5.59 14.78 16.21
C LEU A 144 4.27 14.04 16.03
N SER A 145 3.53 14.32 14.94
CA SER A 145 2.21 13.72 14.71
C SER A 145 2.26 12.36 14.01
N THR A 146 3.24 12.12 13.14
CA THR A 146 3.26 10.94 12.25
C THR A 146 4.50 10.07 12.38
N GLY A 147 5.55 10.56 13.05
CA GLY A 147 6.86 9.89 13.11
C GLY A 147 7.69 10.03 11.83
N ALA A 148 7.25 10.79 10.82
CA ALA A 148 8.04 11.04 9.62
C ALA A 148 9.33 11.83 9.95
N PRO A 149 10.46 11.58 9.28
CA PRO A 149 11.70 12.31 9.53
C PRO A 149 11.57 13.79 9.14
N ASN A 150 12.34 14.67 9.79
CA ASN A 150 12.48 16.05 9.37
C ASN A 150 13.93 16.38 9.00
N ALA A 151 14.11 17.34 8.13
CA ALA A 151 15.43 17.72 7.61
C ALA A 151 16.39 18.21 8.69
N CYS A 152 15.88 18.85 9.76
CA CYS A 152 16.73 19.38 10.85
C CYS A 152 17.44 18.26 11.61
N GLY A 153 16.74 17.14 11.88
CA GLY A 153 17.29 15.99 12.62
C GLY A 153 18.44 15.28 11.92
N GLY A 154 18.64 15.50 10.60
CA GLY A 154 19.78 14.96 9.86
C GLY A 154 21.14 15.57 10.27
N CYS A 155 21.13 16.80 10.79
CA CYS A 155 22.33 17.51 11.25
C CYS A 155 22.29 17.79 12.77
N HIS A 156 21.14 18.17 13.31
CA HIS A 156 20.94 18.44 14.74
C HIS A 156 20.46 17.16 15.45
N VAL A 157 21.32 16.15 15.46
CA VAL A 157 21.00 14.78 15.95
C VAL A 157 20.73 14.70 17.45
N ASP A 158 21.23 15.69 18.21
CA ASP A 158 21.05 15.85 19.65
C ASP A 158 19.78 16.65 20.02
N GLN A 159 19.09 17.20 19.03
CA GLN A 159 17.92 18.04 19.24
C GLN A 159 16.62 17.28 18.96
N SER A 160 15.58 17.62 19.73
CA SER A 160 14.26 17.02 19.58
C SER A 160 13.49 17.59 18.36
N PRO A 161 12.50 16.88 17.81
CA PRO A 161 11.59 17.44 16.82
C PRO A 161 10.85 18.69 17.31
N GLN A 162 10.59 18.80 18.61
CA GLN A 162 9.98 19.97 19.22
C GLN A 162 10.92 21.19 19.11
N TRP A 163 12.22 21.02 19.38
CA TRP A 163 13.20 22.09 19.19
C TRP A 163 13.18 22.64 17.75
N ALA A 164 13.13 21.75 16.75
CA ALA A 164 13.07 22.15 15.34
C ALA A 164 11.76 22.91 15.03
N LEU A 165 10.63 22.47 15.59
CA LEU A 165 9.35 23.15 15.46
C LEU A 165 9.41 24.56 16.07
N ASP A 166 9.92 24.67 17.28
CA ASP A 166 10.06 25.96 17.98
C ASP A 166 11.00 26.93 17.23
N ALA A 167 12.08 26.40 16.64
CA ALA A 167 12.98 27.20 15.80
C ALA A 167 12.25 27.75 14.57
N LEU A 168 11.52 26.89 13.83
CA LEU A 168 10.76 27.33 12.67
C LEU A 168 9.66 28.33 13.03
N GLN A 169 8.98 28.16 14.16
CA GLN A 169 7.96 29.11 14.62
C GLN A 169 8.56 30.48 14.93
N ARG A 170 9.74 30.52 15.58
CA ARG A 170 10.48 31.80 15.79
C ARG A 170 10.85 32.46 14.47
N TRP A 171 11.29 31.70 13.46
CA TRP A 171 11.71 32.25 12.17
C TRP A 171 10.55 32.78 11.33
N ARG A 172 9.41 32.07 11.34
CA ARG A 172 8.21 32.39 10.53
C ARG A 172 7.29 33.42 11.18
N GLY A 173 7.42 33.59 12.50
CA GLY A 173 6.52 34.45 13.29
C GLY A 173 5.14 33.85 13.53
N PRO A 174 4.34 34.45 14.43
CA PRO A 174 3.08 33.87 14.93
C PRO A 174 1.93 33.79 13.90
N LYS A 175 2.05 34.46 12.75
CA LYS A 175 1.00 34.55 11.75
C LYS A 175 0.92 33.35 10.79
N GLN A 176 1.95 32.51 10.75
CA GLN A 176 1.97 31.37 9.82
C GLN A 176 1.38 30.13 10.50
N ARG A 177 0.05 30.01 10.48
CA ARG A 177 -0.64 28.77 10.83
C ARG A 177 -0.23 27.69 9.86
N THR A 178 0.25 26.57 10.36
CA THR A 178 0.44 25.36 9.57
C THR A 178 -0.94 24.81 9.20
N SER A 179 -1.28 24.84 7.92
CA SER A 179 -2.47 24.12 7.44
C SER A 179 -2.28 22.62 7.67
N ALA A 180 -3.37 21.89 7.92
CA ALA A 180 -3.34 20.43 7.99
C ALA A 180 -2.65 19.86 6.74
N HIS A 181 -1.78 18.88 6.93
CA HIS A 181 -1.06 18.22 5.86
C HIS A 181 -1.73 16.88 5.53
N TYR A 182 -1.71 16.46 4.27
CA TYR A 182 -2.24 15.16 3.90
C TYR A 182 -1.61 14.00 4.69
N GLY A 183 -0.38 14.18 5.16
CA GLY A 183 0.34 13.21 6.00
C GLY A 183 -0.38 12.89 7.31
N ASP A 184 -1.01 13.88 7.94
CA ASP A 184 -1.79 13.66 9.17
C ASP A 184 -3.00 12.75 8.90
N PHE A 185 -3.69 12.96 7.78
CA PHE A 185 -4.85 12.14 7.39
C PHE A 185 -4.45 10.74 6.93
N LEU A 186 -3.36 10.60 6.17
CA LEU A 186 -2.83 9.30 5.76
C LEU A 186 -2.33 8.51 6.99
N HIS A 187 -1.66 9.17 7.93
CA HIS A 187 -1.25 8.55 9.20
C HIS A 187 -2.46 8.08 10.01
N ALA A 188 -3.46 8.95 10.18
CA ALA A 188 -4.70 8.58 10.84
C ALA A 188 -5.38 7.37 10.18
N GLY A 189 -5.40 7.34 8.83
CA GLY A 189 -5.92 6.21 8.04
C GLY A 189 -5.13 4.92 8.22
N ARG A 190 -3.81 4.97 8.28
CA ARG A 190 -2.96 3.80 8.52
C ARG A 190 -3.08 3.24 9.93
N THR A 191 -3.21 4.12 10.92
CA THR A 191 -3.21 3.78 12.36
C THR A 191 -4.61 3.76 12.98
N ALA A 192 -5.64 3.91 12.17
CA ALA A 192 -7.05 3.91 12.57
C ALA A 192 -7.33 4.88 13.75
N GLN A 193 -6.96 6.15 13.57
CA GLN A 193 -7.25 7.20 14.53
C GLN A 193 -8.69 7.73 14.37
N ALA A 194 -9.17 8.45 15.37
CA ALA A 194 -10.47 9.11 15.32
C ALA A 194 -10.57 10.02 14.08
N GLY A 195 -11.69 9.93 13.34
CA GLY A 195 -11.92 10.70 12.11
C GLY A 195 -11.17 10.19 10.87
N ALA A 196 -10.46 9.05 10.95
CA ALA A 196 -9.69 8.51 9.84
C ALA A 196 -10.50 8.39 8.54
N ALA A 197 -11.68 7.78 8.59
CA ALA A 197 -12.53 7.59 7.42
C ALA A 197 -12.88 8.92 6.73
N ARG A 198 -13.34 9.90 7.51
CA ARG A 198 -13.70 11.23 6.98
C ARG A 198 -12.50 12.02 6.47
N GLY A 199 -11.37 11.94 7.15
CA GLY A 199 -10.12 12.55 6.69
C GLY A 199 -9.66 12.02 5.33
N LEU A 200 -9.72 10.70 5.13
CA LEU A 200 -9.41 10.05 3.86
C LEU A 200 -10.41 10.43 2.76
N GLN A 201 -11.72 10.45 3.05
CA GLN A 201 -12.76 10.92 2.12
C GLN A 201 -12.49 12.35 1.66
N GLY A 202 -12.14 13.24 2.60
CA GLY A 202 -11.75 14.62 2.30
C GLY A 202 -10.55 14.70 1.36
N LEU A 203 -9.50 13.90 1.59
CA LEU A 203 -8.33 13.85 0.71
C LEU A 203 -8.67 13.39 -0.71
N VAL A 204 -9.53 12.39 -0.88
CA VAL A 204 -9.95 11.90 -2.21
C VAL A 204 -10.66 13.02 -2.98
N LEU A 205 -11.46 13.84 -2.31
CA LEU A 205 -12.25 14.92 -2.91
C LEU A 205 -11.45 16.20 -3.18
N ASP A 206 -10.35 16.41 -2.46
CA ASP A 206 -9.52 17.62 -2.59
C ASP A 206 -8.65 17.57 -3.85
N LEU A 207 -9.12 18.19 -4.93
CA LEU A 207 -8.41 18.25 -6.21
C LEU A 207 -7.11 19.06 -6.15
N THR A 208 -6.84 19.79 -5.08
CA THR A 208 -5.57 20.51 -4.90
C THR A 208 -4.45 19.58 -4.43
N GLN A 209 -4.78 18.37 -3.96
CA GLN A 209 -3.82 17.37 -3.57
C GLN A 209 -3.25 16.62 -4.79
N PRO A 210 -1.98 16.21 -4.74
CA PRO A 210 -1.39 15.36 -5.77
C PRO A 210 -2.21 14.09 -6.01
N ALA A 211 -2.32 13.66 -7.26
CA ALA A 211 -3.10 12.48 -7.62
C ALA A 211 -2.66 11.21 -6.85
N ILE A 212 -1.37 11.04 -6.60
CA ILE A 212 -0.86 9.90 -5.81
C ILE A 212 -1.32 9.93 -4.35
N VAL A 213 -1.50 11.11 -3.75
CA VAL A 213 -2.04 11.27 -2.39
C VAL A 213 -3.52 10.90 -2.36
N ARG A 214 -4.29 11.41 -3.34
CA ARG A 214 -5.72 11.09 -3.50
C ARG A 214 -5.93 9.59 -3.75
N ALA A 215 -5.11 8.99 -4.60
CA ALA A 215 -5.13 7.55 -4.88
C ALA A 215 -4.78 6.71 -3.63
N THR A 216 -3.79 7.15 -2.83
CA THR A 216 -3.45 6.50 -1.55
C THR A 216 -4.61 6.57 -0.56
N ALA A 217 -5.27 7.72 -0.47
CA ALA A 217 -6.44 7.88 0.39
C ALA A 217 -7.60 6.97 -0.06
N LEU A 218 -7.84 6.87 -1.37
CA LEU A 218 -8.85 5.97 -1.95
C LEU A 218 -8.53 4.50 -1.66
N GLU A 219 -7.26 4.11 -1.74
CA GLU A 219 -6.79 2.76 -1.39
C GLU A 219 -7.05 2.45 0.08
N LEU A 220 -6.74 3.37 0.99
CA LEU A 220 -6.91 3.18 2.43
C LEU A 220 -8.40 3.11 2.85
N LEU A 221 -9.32 3.69 2.08
CA LEU A 221 -10.76 3.64 2.36
C LEU A 221 -11.34 2.22 2.36
N GLU A 222 -10.66 1.24 1.74
CA GLU A 222 -11.06 -0.18 1.84
C GLU A 222 -11.19 -0.66 3.29
N ARG A 223 -10.36 -0.13 4.19
CA ARG A 223 -10.40 -0.46 5.63
C ARG A 223 -11.57 0.16 6.38
N TYR A 224 -12.29 1.09 5.74
CA TYR A 224 -13.35 1.91 6.35
C TYR A 224 -14.63 1.83 5.52
N PRO A 225 -15.29 0.65 5.47
CA PRO A 225 -16.48 0.46 4.67
C PRO A 225 -17.59 1.43 5.09
N SER A 226 -18.14 2.13 4.11
CA SER A 226 -19.26 3.07 4.30
C SER A 226 -19.88 3.40 2.94
N GLU A 227 -21.12 3.89 2.94
CA GLU A 227 -21.75 4.33 1.69
C GLU A 227 -20.95 5.46 0.99
N PRO A 228 -20.48 6.50 1.71
CA PRO A 228 -19.60 7.50 1.10
C PRO A 228 -18.31 6.92 0.50
N ALA A 229 -17.66 5.96 1.17
CA ALA A 229 -16.45 5.32 0.64
C ALA A 229 -16.74 4.53 -0.65
N GLN A 230 -17.85 3.81 -0.71
CA GLN A 230 -18.29 3.11 -1.92
C GLN A 230 -18.59 4.09 -3.07
N ALA A 231 -19.26 5.20 -2.79
CA ALA A 231 -19.52 6.24 -3.78
C ALA A 231 -18.21 6.84 -4.34
N LEU A 232 -17.21 7.05 -3.50
CA LEU A 232 -15.89 7.53 -3.92
C LEU A 232 -15.14 6.50 -4.78
N LEU A 233 -15.24 5.22 -4.47
CA LEU A 233 -14.68 4.15 -5.31
C LEU A 233 -15.34 4.12 -6.69
N GLN A 234 -16.66 4.23 -6.77
CA GLN A 234 -17.38 4.32 -8.05
C GLN A 234 -16.98 5.56 -8.85
N ARG A 235 -16.89 6.72 -8.19
CA ARG A 235 -16.41 7.96 -8.81
C ARG A 235 -14.96 7.82 -9.30
N GLY A 236 -14.11 7.12 -8.55
CA GLY A 236 -12.72 6.85 -8.90
C GLY A 236 -12.55 6.10 -10.21
N LEU A 237 -13.51 5.24 -10.59
CA LEU A 237 -13.48 4.50 -11.87
C LEU A 237 -13.50 5.43 -13.10
N VAL A 238 -14.00 6.65 -12.96
CA VAL A 238 -14.11 7.65 -14.03
C VAL A 238 -13.31 8.93 -13.73
N ASP A 239 -12.37 8.89 -12.77
CA ASP A 239 -11.52 10.05 -12.47
C ASP A 239 -10.66 10.42 -13.69
N THR A 240 -10.39 11.69 -13.86
CA THR A 240 -9.54 12.19 -14.95
C THR A 240 -8.12 11.64 -14.88
N HIS A 241 -7.63 11.35 -13.69
CA HIS A 241 -6.28 10.83 -13.48
C HIS A 241 -6.24 9.30 -13.48
N ALA A 242 -5.47 8.70 -14.38
CA ALA A 242 -5.41 7.25 -14.56
C ALA A 242 -5.00 6.48 -13.30
N LEU A 243 -4.14 7.02 -12.43
CA LEU A 243 -3.75 6.36 -11.18
C LEU A 243 -4.94 6.16 -10.22
N LEU A 244 -5.87 7.14 -10.15
CA LEU A 244 -7.09 6.97 -9.36
C LEU A 244 -8.02 5.92 -10.00
N ARG A 245 -8.15 5.89 -11.33
CA ARG A 245 -8.93 4.86 -12.02
C ARG A 245 -8.37 3.47 -11.76
N GLN A 246 -7.04 3.31 -11.84
CA GLN A 246 -6.36 2.04 -11.57
C GLN A 246 -6.58 1.56 -10.12
N VAL A 247 -6.41 2.45 -9.13
CA VAL A 247 -6.67 2.14 -7.72
C VAL A 247 -8.16 1.81 -7.51
N ALA A 248 -9.07 2.59 -8.08
CA ALA A 248 -10.50 2.29 -7.99
C ALA A 248 -10.83 0.91 -8.54
N VAL A 249 -10.31 0.55 -9.73
CA VAL A 249 -10.46 -0.79 -10.30
C VAL A 249 -9.99 -1.86 -9.33
N SER A 250 -8.79 -1.72 -8.76
CA SER A 250 -8.22 -2.74 -7.86
C SER A 250 -9.07 -2.97 -6.59
N ARG A 251 -9.87 -1.98 -6.16
CA ARG A 251 -10.76 -2.11 -4.97
C ARG A 251 -12.11 -2.77 -5.27
N HIS A 252 -12.35 -3.21 -6.50
CA HIS A 252 -13.57 -3.93 -6.89
C HIS A 252 -13.43 -5.46 -6.83
N GLU A 253 -12.33 -5.99 -6.33
CA GLU A 253 -12.06 -7.44 -6.24
C GLU A 253 -13.11 -8.20 -5.40
N GLY A 254 -13.52 -7.64 -4.26
CA GLY A 254 -14.48 -8.24 -3.33
C GLY A 254 -15.95 -8.15 -3.76
N LEU A 255 -16.28 -7.50 -4.88
CA LEU A 255 -17.67 -7.37 -5.31
C LEU A 255 -18.27 -8.68 -5.83
N PRO A 256 -19.60 -8.89 -5.64
CA PRO A 256 -20.32 -9.97 -6.29
C PRO A 256 -20.14 -9.96 -7.82
N PRO A 257 -20.18 -11.13 -8.50
CA PRO A 257 -19.90 -11.25 -9.93
C PRO A 257 -20.59 -10.21 -10.82
N ALA A 258 -21.89 -10.04 -10.69
CA ALA A 258 -22.67 -9.11 -11.52
C ALA A 258 -22.25 -7.64 -11.31
N ALA A 259 -22.01 -7.21 -10.06
CA ALA A 259 -21.57 -5.88 -9.75
C ALA A 259 -20.13 -5.62 -10.24
N ARG A 260 -19.26 -6.63 -10.12
CA ARG A 260 -17.88 -6.58 -10.65
C ARG A 260 -17.87 -6.42 -12.17
N ILE A 261 -18.67 -7.21 -12.89
CA ILE A 261 -18.82 -7.13 -14.36
C ILE A 261 -19.31 -5.72 -14.75
N ALA A 262 -20.38 -5.24 -14.13
CA ALA A 262 -20.93 -3.92 -14.42
C ALA A 262 -19.93 -2.79 -14.22
N ALA A 263 -19.13 -2.84 -13.15
CA ALA A 263 -18.13 -1.82 -12.84
C ALA A 263 -16.90 -1.88 -13.77
N LEU A 264 -16.40 -3.09 -14.08
CA LEU A 264 -15.08 -3.26 -14.69
C LEU A 264 -15.09 -3.48 -16.20
N VAL A 265 -16.16 -3.97 -16.81
CA VAL A 265 -16.23 -4.16 -18.27
C VAL A 265 -15.97 -2.83 -19.02
N PRO A 266 -16.53 -1.67 -18.62
CA PRO A 266 -16.19 -0.42 -19.28
C PRO A 266 -14.69 -0.03 -19.19
N ARG A 267 -13.97 -0.54 -18.19
CA ARG A 267 -12.54 -0.26 -17.97
C ARG A 267 -11.61 -1.11 -18.84
N LEU A 268 -12.11 -2.17 -19.46
CA LEU A 268 -11.36 -2.96 -20.45
C LEU A 268 -10.94 -2.16 -21.69
N ARG A 269 -11.58 -1.02 -21.94
CA ARG A 269 -11.28 -0.10 -23.04
C ARG A 269 -10.72 1.24 -22.56
N ASP A 270 -10.19 1.30 -21.33
CA ASP A 270 -9.56 2.51 -20.81
C ASP A 270 -8.33 2.88 -21.66
N ASP A 271 -8.11 4.16 -21.88
CA ASP A 271 -6.96 4.64 -22.66
C ASP A 271 -5.62 4.25 -22.01
N THR A 272 -5.62 4.03 -20.69
CA THR A 272 -4.42 3.69 -19.93
C THR A 272 -4.29 2.18 -19.74
N ARG A 273 -3.16 1.60 -20.18
CA ARG A 273 -2.88 0.16 -20.10
C ARG A 273 -2.96 -0.38 -18.67
N ALA A 274 -2.41 0.33 -17.68
CA ALA A 274 -2.47 -0.08 -16.26
C ALA A 274 -3.91 -0.28 -15.76
N VAL A 275 -4.87 0.50 -16.25
CA VAL A 275 -6.28 0.38 -15.89
C VAL A 275 -6.91 -0.83 -16.58
N ARG A 276 -6.63 -1.03 -17.90
CA ARG A 276 -7.16 -2.17 -18.65
C ARG A 276 -6.72 -3.51 -18.09
N ILE A 277 -5.41 -3.67 -17.83
CA ILE A 277 -4.87 -4.94 -17.32
C ILE A 277 -5.39 -5.27 -15.93
N GLU A 278 -5.55 -4.27 -15.07
CA GLU A 278 -6.10 -4.47 -13.73
C GLU A 278 -7.58 -4.87 -13.78
N ALA A 279 -8.37 -4.26 -14.66
CA ALA A 279 -9.75 -4.65 -14.90
C ALA A 279 -9.84 -6.09 -15.45
N ALA A 280 -8.98 -6.46 -16.41
CA ALA A 280 -8.95 -7.80 -16.96
C ALA A 280 -8.55 -8.84 -15.91
N ARG A 281 -7.54 -8.57 -15.09
CA ARG A 281 -7.12 -9.45 -13.97
C ARG A 281 -8.28 -9.78 -13.04
N LEU A 282 -9.04 -8.76 -12.63
CA LEU A 282 -10.17 -8.93 -11.71
C LEU A 282 -11.38 -9.60 -12.35
N LEU A 283 -11.50 -9.59 -13.66
CA LEU A 283 -12.60 -10.25 -14.38
C LEU A 283 -12.30 -11.73 -14.69
N VAL A 284 -11.07 -12.24 -14.48
CA VAL A 284 -10.72 -13.66 -14.76
C VAL A 284 -11.72 -14.64 -14.14
N PRO A 285 -12.10 -14.55 -12.83
CA PRO A 285 -13.00 -15.52 -12.22
C PRO A 285 -14.42 -15.51 -12.78
N VAL A 286 -14.80 -14.44 -13.48
CA VAL A 286 -16.14 -14.23 -14.04
C VAL A 286 -16.14 -14.12 -15.55
N ALA A 287 -15.02 -14.41 -16.21
CA ALA A 287 -14.84 -14.23 -17.65
C ALA A 287 -15.86 -15.01 -18.50
N GLY A 288 -16.28 -16.19 -18.02
CA GLY A 288 -17.33 -17.01 -18.68
C GLY A 288 -18.71 -16.37 -18.70
N GLN A 289 -18.97 -15.37 -17.84
CA GLN A 289 -20.24 -14.65 -17.74
C GLN A 289 -20.29 -13.37 -18.60
N LEU A 290 -19.18 -13.03 -19.28
CA LEU A 290 -19.10 -11.82 -20.08
C LEU A 290 -19.90 -11.96 -21.38
N GLU A 291 -20.58 -10.89 -21.78
CA GLU A 291 -21.24 -10.78 -23.07
C GLU A 291 -20.24 -10.79 -24.23
N ALA A 292 -20.67 -11.13 -25.43
CA ALA A 292 -19.79 -11.32 -26.60
C ALA A 292 -18.87 -10.13 -26.89
N GLU A 293 -19.40 -8.91 -26.81
CA GLU A 293 -18.63 -7.68 -27.02
C GLU A 293 -17.58 -7.46 -25.91
N ALA A 294 -17.94 -7.71 -24.64
CA ALA A 294 -17.05 -7.61 -23.51
C ALA A 294 -15.94 -8.66 -23.55
N ARG A 295 -16.23 -9.87 -24.04
CA ARG A 295 -15.24 -10.95 -24.22
C ARG A 295 -14.10 -10.56 -25.14
N THR A 296 -14.38 -9.84 -26.23
CA THR A 296 -13.33 -9.38 -27.17
C THR A 296 -12.38 -8.37 -26.47
N ALA A 297 -12.94 -7.37 -25.78
CA ALA A 297 -12.13 -6.40 -25.04
C ALA A 297 -11.34 -7.07 -23.91
N TYR A 298 -11.96 -8.02 -23.21
CA TYR A 298 -11.31 -8.82 -22.16
C TYR A 298 -10.14 -9.64 -22.73
N ALA A 299 -10.33 -10.31 -23.88
CA ALA A 299 -9.27 -11.11 -24.50
C ALA A 299 -8.03 -10.27 -24.82
N THR A 300 -8.22 -9.05 -25.32
CA THR A 300 -7.11 -8.13 -25.57
C THR A 300 -6.42 -7.69 -24.27
N ALA A 301 -7.17 -7.22 -23.28
CA ALA A 301 -6.60 -6.70 -22.04
C ALA A 301 -5.94 -7.79 -21.18
N ILE A 302 -6.47 -9.02 -21.18
CA ILE A 302 -5.86 -10.13 -20.45
C ILE A 302 -4.58 -10.65 -21.12
N ALA A 303 -4.48 -10.54 -22.44
CA ALA A 303 -3.23 -10.81 -23.16
C ALA A 303 -2.16 -9.76 -22.83
N GLU A 304 -2.54 -8.48 -22.72
CA GLU A 304 -1.63 -7.42 -22.24
C GLU A 304 -1.14 -7.70 -20.81
N TYR A 305 -2.00 -8.20 -19.92
CA TYR A 305 -1.61 -8.57 -18.55
C TYR A 305 -0.65 -9.74 -18.52
N GLU A 306 -0.94 -10.82 -19.27
CA GLU A 306 -0.08 -11.99 -19.34
C GLU A 306 1.30 -11.63 -19.93
N ALA A 307 1.34 -10.81 -20.99
CA ALA A 307 2.59 -10.32 -21.57
C ALA A 307 3.43 -9.54 -20.54
N ALA A 308 2.78 -8.66 -19.77
CA ALA A 308 3.43 -7.92 -18.69
C ALA A 308 4.05 -8.83 -17.62
N LEU A 309 3.33 -9.90 -17.22
CA LEU A 309 3.86 -10.89 -16.27
C LEU A 309 5.04 -11.67 -16.84
N ARG A 310 4.97 -12.07 -18.12
CA ARG A 310 6.05 -12.82 -18.78
C ARG A 310 7.31 -11.98 -19.05
N ALA A 311 7.17 -10.67 -19.10
CA ALA A 311 8.28 -9.74 -19.31
C ALA A 311 9.31 -9.75 -18.17
N ASP A 312 8.90 -10.00 -16.92
CA ASP A 312 9.82 -10.02 -15.78
C ASP A 312 9.58 -11.22 -14.84
N LEU A 313 9.94 -12.40 -15.30
CA LEU A 313 9.91 -13.63 -14.49
C LEU A 313 11.13 -13.74 -13.55
N SER A 314 11.97 -12.71 -13.45
CA SER A 314 13.09 -12.69 -12.51
C SER A 314 12.65 -12.40 -11.06
N GLN A 315 11.40 -11.96 -10.86
CA GLN A 315 10.82 -11.68 -9.55
C GLN A 315 9.88 -12.80 -9.12
N PRO A 316 10.01 -13.35 -7.88
CA PRO A 316 9.13 -14.41 -7.40
C PRO A 316 7.66 -13.97 -7.31
N GLU A 317 7.40 -12.68 -7.04
CA GLU A 317 6.06 -12.10 -7.06
C GLU A 317 5.39 -12.20 -8.43
N THR A 318 6.13 -11.93 -9.48
CA THR A 318 5.62 -11.99 -10.85
C THR A 318 5.26 -13.42 -11.24
N ARG A 319 6.09 -14.40 -10.85
CA ARG A 319 5.79 -15.82 -11.04
C ARG A 319 4.53 -16.24 -10.29
N VAL A 320 4.36 -15.80 -9.05
CA VAL A 320 3.14 -16.09 -8.28
C VAL A 320 1.92 -15.47 -8.96
N ASN A 321 2.01 -14.25 -9.47
CA ASN A 321 0.91 -13.61 -10.19
C ASN A 321 0.57 -14.35 -11.50
N LEU A 322 1.59 -14.81 -12.24
CA LEU A 322 1.37 -15.64 -13.43
C LEU A 322 0.74 -17.00 -13.06
N GLY A 323 1.23 -17.64 -12.01
CA GLY A 323 0.66 -18.89 -11.49
C GLY A 323 -0.81 -18.71 -11.10
N ASN A 324 -1.17 -17.62 -10.45
CA ASN A 324 -2.55 -17.29 -10.10
C ASN A 324 -3.45 -17.09 -11.33
N LEU A 325 -2.95 -16.39 -12.36
CA LEU A 325 -3.67 -16.22 -13.62
C LEU A 325 -3.93 -17.57 -14.30
N LEU A 326 -2.90 -18.41 -14.41
CA LEU A 326 -2.98 -19.74 -15.01
C LEU A 326 -3.93 -20.66 -14.21
N TRP A 327 -3.86 -20.62 -12.87
CA TRP A 327 -4.76 -21.35 -12.00
C TRP A 327 -6.23 -20.96 -12.25
N GLN A 328 -6.53 -19.68 -12.28
CA GLN A 328 -7.88 -19.16 -12.52
C GLN A 328 -8.41 -19.54 -13.93
N ARG A 329 -7.52 -19.78 -14.90
CA ARG A 329 -7.85 -20.29 -16.23
C ARG A 329 -7.98 -21.82 -16.28
N GLY A 330 -7.72 -22.54 -15.18
CA GLY A 330 -7.73 -24.00 -15.12
C GLY A 330 -6.46 -24.68 -15.66
N GLU A 331 -5.41 -23.94 -15.94
CA GLU A 331 -4.10 -24.44 -16.41
C GLU A 331 -3.25 -24.91 -15.22
N LEU A 332 -3.81 -25.85 -14.44
CA LEU A 332 -3.30 -26.22 -13.11
C LEU A 332 -1.84 -26.72 -13.08
N PRO A 333 -1.38 -27.59 -14.02
CA PRO A 333 0.01 -28.05 -13.99
C PRO A 333 1.01 -26.92 -14.26
N VAL A 334 0.66 -25.97 -15.12
CA VAL A 334 1.54 -24.82 -15.44
C VAL A 334 1.56 -23.84 -14.29
N ALA A 335 0.41 -23.61 -13.64
CA ALA A 335 0.32 -22.79 -12.43
C ALA A 335 1.19 -23.34 -11.30
N GLU A 336 1.14 -24.67 -11.07
CA GLU A 336 1.97 -25.34 -10.07
C GLU A 336 3.47 -25.18 -10.38
N ALA A 337 3.86 -25.29 -11.64
CA ALA A 337 5.24 -25.09 -12.08
C ALA A 337 5.74 -23.66 -11.80
N GLU A 338 4.90 -22.64 -12.01
CA GLU A 338 5.27 -21.25 -11.73
C GLU A 338 5.42 -21.00 -10.20
N PHE A 339 4.55 -21.56 -9.35
CA PHE A 339 4.73 -21.46 -7.90
C PHE A 339 6.00 -22.16 -7.43
N LEU A 340 6.31 -23.35 -7.96
CA LEU A 340 7.57 -24.06 -7.65
C LEU A 340 8.79 -23.28 -8.13
N ALA A 341 8.72 -22.65 -9.30
CA ALA A 341 9.78 -21.78 -9.82
C ALA A 341 10.00 -20.55 -8.92
N ALA A 342 8.93 -19.93 -8.41
CA ALA A 342 9.01 -18.84 -7.45
C ALA A 342 9.67 -19.28 -6.13
N ILE A 343 9.32 -20.45 -5.61
CA ILE A 343 9.93 -21.05 -4.40
C ILE A 343 11.43 -21.33 -4.63
N LYS A 344 11.79 -21.82 -5.80
CA LYS A 344 13.20 -22.07 -6.16
C LYS A 344 14.00 -20.78 -6.25
N GLN A 345 13.38 -19.72 -6.74
CA GLN A 345 13.99 -18.40 -6.92
C GLN A 345 14.24 -17.70 -5.59
N ASP A 346 13.23 -17.70 -4.71
CA ASP A 346 13.34 -17.24 -3.33
C ASP A 346 12.63 -18.21 -2.37
N PRO A 347 13.38 -19.10 -1.70
CA PRO A 347 12.81 -20.04 -0.75
C PRO A 347 12.11 -19.41 0.46
N ARG A 348 12.40 -18.13 0.78
CA ARG A 348 11.78 -17.37 1.88
C ARG A 348 10.52 -16.61 1.46
N PHE A 349 10.22 -16.56 0.18
CA PHE A 349 9.03 -15.87 -0.32
C PHE A 349 7.76 -16.68 0.03
N ALA A 350 7.24 -16.46 1.23
CA ALA A 350 6.10 -17.21 1.79
C ALA A 350 4.86 -17.24 0.88
N PRO A 351 4.47 -16.16 0.13
CA PRO A 351 3.31 -16.20 -0.76
C PRO A 351 3.34 -17.32 -1.80
N ALA A 352 4.52 -17.69 -2.33
CA ALA A 352 4.63 -18.78 -3.30
C ALA A 352 4.20 -20.13 -2.71
N ARG A 353 4.57 -20.42 -1.45
CA ARG A 353 4.18 -21.66 -0.76
C ARG A 353 2.71 -21.66 -0.37
N VAL A 354 2.18 -20.51 0.05
CA VAL A 354 0.75 -20.35 0.37
C VAL A 354 -0.09 -20.62 -0.87
N ASN A 355 0.26 -20.01 -2.01
CA ASN A 355 -0.48 -20.22 -3.27
C ASN A 355 -0.33 -21.66 -3.80
N LEU A 356 0.85 -22.27 -3.69
CA LEU A 356 1.04 -23.68 -4.02
C LEU A 356 0.13 -24.59 -3.17
N ALA A 357 0.11 -24.37 -1.85
CA ALA A 357 -0.73 -25.14 -0.94
C ALA A 357 -2.22 -24.97 -1.25
N GLU A 358 -2.68 -23.75 -1.55
CA GLU A 358 -4.08 -23.51 -1.93
C GLU A 358 -4.43 -24.13 -3.29
N LEU A 359 -3.51 -24.14 -4.26
CA LEU A 359 -3.69 -24.88 -5.53
C LEU A 359 -3.83 -26.39 -5.27
N GLN A 360 -2.93 -26.97 -4.48
CA GLN A 360 -2.95 -28.42 -4.13
C GLN A 360 -4.22 -28.75 -3.37
N ARG A 361 -4.65 -27.92 -2.43
CA ARG A 361 -5.93 -28.07 -1.73
C ARG A 361 -7.12 -28.06 -2.71
N SER A 362 -7.15 -27.15 -3.67
CA SER A 362 -8.25 -27.07 -4.65
C SER A 362 -8.39 -28.34 -5.50
N GLN A 363 -7.32 -29.15 -5.57
CA GLN A 363 -7.26 -30.44 -6.23
C GLN A 363 -7.49 -31.64 -5.29
N GLY A 364 -7.83 -31.39 -4.01
CA GLY A 364 -8.00 -32.43 -3.00
C GLY A 364 -6.69 -33.00 -2.44
N ARG A 365 -5.54 -32.41 -2.79
CA ARG A 365 -4.20 -32.84 -2.34
C ARG A 365 -3.81 -32.15 -1.01
N GLU A 366 -4.63 -32.31 0.04
CA GLU A 366 -4.45 -31.61 1.32
C GLU A 366 -3.14 -31.98 2.02
N THR A 367 -2.68 -33.24 1.87
CA THR A 367 -1.43 -33.72 2.47
C THR A 367 -0.21 -33.03 1.86
N GLU A 368 -0.20 -32.84 0.55
CA GLU A 368 0.86 -32.12 -0.16
C GLU A 368 0.84 -30.64 0.21
N ALA A 369 -0.34 -30.05 0.33
CA ALA A 369 -0.50 -28.66 0.78
C ALA A 369 0.09 -28.46 2.19
N GLU A 370 -0.21 -29.35 3.15
CA GLU A 370 0.39 -29.32 4.48
C GLU A 370 1.91 -29.45 4.42
N LYS A 371 2.43 -30.37 3.60
CA LYS A 371 3.88 -30.59 3.44
C LYS A 371 4.58 -29.34 2.88
N ALA A 372 3.99 -28.67 1.89
CA ALA A 372 4.54 -27.44 1.32
C ALA A 372 4.63 -26.29 2.34
N LEU A 373 3.61 -26.15 3.20
CA LEU A 373 3.60 -25.15 4.27
C LEU A 373 4.60 -25.45 5.38
N ARG A 374 4.70 -26.73 5.81
CA ARG A 374 5.70 -27.16 6.81
C ARG A 374 7.13 -26.95 6.31
N ALA A 375 7.42 -27.27 5.06
CA ALA A 375 8.72 -27.01 4.44
C ALA A 375 9.05 -25.51 4.38
N GLY A 376 8.05 -24.64 4.29
CA GLY A 376 8.24 -23.20 4.44
C GLY A 376 8.64 -22.79 5.86
N LEU A 377 8.00 -23.40 6.87
CA LEU A 377 8.30 -23.14 8.28
C LEU A 377 9.66 -23.67 8.73
N GLU A 378 10.23 -24.66 8.03
CA GLU A 378 11.62 -25.09 8.25
C GLU A 378 12.62 -24.00 7.85
N ILE A 379 12.28 -23.16 6.86
CA ILE A 379 13.12 -22.06 6.36
C ILE A 379 12.87 -20.78 7.14
N ASP A 380 11.59 -20.46 7.40
CA ASP A 380 11.16 -19.29 8.18
C ASP A 380 10.18 -19.73 9.27
N ALA A 381 10.75 -20.22 10.37
CA ALA A 381 9.98 -20.67 11.52
C ALA A 381 9.16 -19.57 12.20
N ALA A 382 9.44 -18.30 11.92
CA ALA A 382 8.73 -17.16 12.51
C ALA A 382 7.58 -16.63 11.62
N SER A 383 7.44 -17.11 10.39
CA SER A 383 6.47 -16.60 9.42
C SER A 383 5.02 -16.76 9.90
N PRO A 384 4.31 -15.65 10.22
CA PRO A 384 2.92 -15.74 10.68
C PRO A 384 1.95 -16.14 9.58
N ILE A 385 2.24 -15.81 8.31
CA ILE A 385 1.37 -16.16 7.17
C ILE A 385 1.44 -17.66 6.86
N LEU A 386 2.62 -18.29 6.95
CA LEU A 386 2.75 -19.74 6.78
C LEU A 386 2.07 -20.50 7.92
N ARG A 387 2.17 -20.00 9.17
CA ARG A 387 1.47 -20.58 10.32
C ARG A 387 -0.04 -20.47 10.19
N GLU A 388 -0.54 -19.31 9.78
CA GLU A 388 -1.97 -19.11 9.50
C GLU A 388 -2.48 -20.11 8.45
N SER A 389 -1.78 -20.21 7.32
CA SER A 389 -2.15 -21.12 6.24
C SER A 389 -2.09 -22.59 6.66
N LEU A 390 -1.07 -22.97 7.45
CA LEU A 390 -0.96 -24.32 8.02
C LEU A 390 -2.10 -24.60 9.00
N ALA A 391 -2.43 -23.65 9.88
CA ALA A 391 -3.53 -23.81 10.83
C ALA A 391 -4.86 -24.03 10.11
N LEU A 392 -5.15 -23.24 9.06
CA LEU A 392 -6.35 -23.42 8.24
C LEU A 392 -6.38 -24.80 7.53
N SER A 393 -5.24 -25.27 7.03
CA SER A 393 -5.13 -26.63 6.45
C SER A 393 -5.41 -27.71 7.51
N LEU A 394 -4.86 -27.58 8.70
CA LEU A 394 -5.07 -28.51 9.81
C LEU A 394 -6.54 -28.52 10.30
N VAL A 395 -7.22 -27.36 10.30
CA VAL A 395 -8.67 -27.29 10.61
C VAL A 395 -9.46 -28.14 9.62
N ARG A 396 -9.21 -27.97 8.31
CA ARG A 396 -9.90 -28.73 7.26
C ARG A 396 -9.67 -30.25 7.39
N GLN A 397 -8.50 -30.65 7.90
CA GLN A 397 -8.16 -32.04 8.16
C GLN A 397 -8.70 -32.58 9.49
N GLY A 398 -9.42 -31.79 10.28
CA GLY A 398 -9.90 -32.17 11.62
C GLY A 398 -8.83 -32.21 12.71
N LYS A 399 -7.60 -31.77 12.42
CA LYS A 399 -6.45 -31.74 13.35
C LYS A 399 -6.52 -30.50 14.27
N LYS A 400 -7.67 -30.27 14.92
CA LYS A 400 -7.96 -29.06 15.71
C LYS A 400 -6.89 -28.70 16.76
N PRO A 401 -6.33 -29.65 17.57
CA PRO A 401 -5.32 -29.29 18.57
C PRO A 401 -4.01 -28.76 17.97
N GLU A 402 -3.63 -29.25 16.77
CA GLU A 402 -2.44 -28.74 16.07
C GLU A 402 -2.73 -27.38 15.45
N ALA A 403 -3.89 -27.24 14.79
CA ALA A 403 -4.34 -25.96 14.22
C ALA A 403 -4.35 -24.84 15.25
N PHE A 404 -4.88 -25.13 16.45
CA PHE A 404 -4.89 -24.17 17.56
C PHE A 404 -3.48 -23.67 17.93
N ARG A 405 -2.52 -24.59 18.04
CA ARG A 405 -1.12 -24.20 18.34
C ARG A 405 -0.53 -23.29 17.26
N GLU A 406 -0.83 -23.55 15.99
CA GLU A 406 -0.31 -22.71 14.90
C GLU A 406 -0.99 -21.34 14.85
N PHE A 407 -2.33 -21.22 15.10
CA PHE A 407 -3.00 -19.93 15.27
C PHE A 407 -2.43 -19.13 16.44
N GLU A 408 -2.22 -19.78 17.59
CA GLU A 408 -1.62 -19.13 18.75
C GLU A 408 -0.22 -18.57 18.45
N ARG A 409 0.63 -19.37 17.78
CA ARG A 409 1.98 -18.96 17.39
C ARG A 409 1.95 -17.81 16.37
N ALA A 410 1.04 -17.85 15.39
CA ALA A 410 0.86 -16.79 14.42
C ALA A 410 0.46 -15.47 15.11
N ALA A 411 -0.53 -15.51 16.01
CA ALA A 411 -1.03 -14.34 16.74
C ALA A 411 -0.01 -13.72 17.72
N ARG A 412 0.90 -14.55 18.26
CA ARG A 412 1.99 -14.11 19.16
C ARG A 412 3.19 -13.51 18.45
N SER A 413 3.27 -13.61 17.11
CA SER A 413 4.37 -13.03 16.35
C SER A 413 4.44 -11.51 16.56
N PRO A 414 5.66 -10.92 16.67
CA PRO A 414 5.82 -9.47 16.66
C PRO A 414 5.17 -8.80 15.43
N ASN A 415 5.12 -9.50 14.32
CA ASN A 415 4.55 -9.02 13.06
C ASN A 415 3.12 -9.56 12.81
N ALA A 416 2.43 -10.06 13.85
CA ALA A 416 1.06 -10.56 13.70
C ALA A 416 0.12 -9.42 13.27
N THR A 417 -0.68 -9.70 12.26
CA THR A 417 -1.76 -8.83 11.79
C THR A 417 -3.02 -8.95 12.65
N ALA A 418 -3.95 -8.00 12.50
CA ALA A 418 -5.27 -8.08 13.12
C ALA A 418 -5.98 -9.40 12.78
N ARG A 419 -5.88 -9.86 11.51
CA ARG A 419 -6.47 -11.12 11.06
C ARG A 419 -5.95 -12.35 11.84
N GLN A 420 -4.65 -12.45 12.10
CA GLN A 420 -4.08 -13.58 12.84
C GLN A 420 -4.54 -13.59 14.30
N ILE A 421 -4.65 -12.42 14.93
CA ILE A 421 -5.22 -12.28 16.27
C ILE A 421 -6.69 -12.68 16.27
N TYR A 422 -7.45 -12.24 15.28
CA TYR A 422 -8.86 -12.58 15.09
C TYR A 422 -9.06 -14.09 14.95
N LEU A 423 -8.32 -14.75 14.06
CA LEU A 423 -8.41 -16.20 13.86
C LEU A 423 -8.05 -17.00 15.12
N HIS A 424 -7.08 -16.54 15.90
CA HIS A 424 -6.76 -17.17 17.19
C HIS A 424 -7.92 -17.01 18.20
N ALA A 425 -8.56 -15.83 18.25
CA ALA A 425 -9.72 -15.61 19.10
C ALA A 425 -10.90 -16.52 18.69
N LEU A 426 -11.17 -16.65 17.39
CA LEU A 426 -12.18 -17.60 16.87
C LEU A 426 -11.86 -19.04 17.26
N ALA A 427 -10.59 -19.46 17.13
CA ALA A 427 -10.17 -20.80 17.49
C ALA A 427 -10.31 -21.08 19.00
N LEU A 428 -10.10 -20.08 19.87
CA LEU A 428 -10.37 -20.19 21.30
C LEU A 428 -11.87 -20.36 21.59
N ASP A 429 -12.70 -19.62 20.87
CA ASP A 429 -14.15 -19.71 21.02
C ASP A 429 -14.70 -21.08 20.58
N ASP A 430 -14.22 -21.61 19.44
CA ASP A 430 -14.61 -22.93 18.92
C ASP A 430 -14.34 -24.08 19.91
N ILE A 431 -13.34 -23.92 20.80
CA ILE A 431 -13.04 -24.90 21.84
C ILE A 431 -13.64 -24.55 23.22
N GLY A 432 -14.60 -23.60 23.28
CA GLY A 432 -15.28 -23.19 24.50
C GLY A 432 -14.48 -22.31 25.44
N ARG A 433 -13.36 -21.71 25.01
CA ARG A 433 -12.51 -20.83 25.83
C ARG A 433 -12.81 -19.35 25.57
N ARG A 434 -14.12 -18.97 25.51
CA ARG A 434 -14.59 -17.60 25.27
C ARG A 434 -13.95 -16.54 26.18
N PRO A 435 -13.76 -16.78 27.50
CA PRO A 435 -13.09 -15.78 28.35
C PRO A 435 -11.65 -15.47 27.93
N GLU A 436 -10.93 -16.45 27.36
CA GLU A 436 -9.59 -16.23 26.83
C GLU A 436 -9.63 -15.55 25.47
N ALA A 437 -10.59 -15.89 24.63
CA ALA A 437 -10.81 -15.21 23.36
C ALA A 437 -11.07 -13.72 23.57
N LEU A 438 -11.88 -13.34 24.55
CA LEU A 438 -12.12 -11.94 24.92
C LEU A 438 -10.82 -11.24 25.38
N ARG A 439 -9.95 -11.92 26.13
CA ARG A 439 -8.65 -11.35 26.51
C ARG A 439 -7.75 -11.12 25.28
N VAL A 440 -7.73 -12.07 24.35
CA VAL A 440 -6.97 -11.96 23.08
C VAL A 440 -7.48 -10.80 22.25
N LEU A 441 -8.79 -10.67 22.07
CA LEU A 441 -9.40 -9.55 21.34
C LEU A 441 -9.10 -8.21 22.03
N THR A 442 -9.26 -8.12 23.35
CA THR A 442 -8.97 -6.89 24.11
C THR A 442 -7.50 -6.46 23.98
N ALA A 443 -6.56 -7.40 24.01
CA ALA A 443 -5.15 -7.10 23.77
C ALA A 443 -4.90 -6.72 22.30
N GLY A 444 -5.56 -7.42 21.37
CA GLY A 444 -5.49 -7.19 19.94
C GLY A 444 -5.95 -5.81 19.52
N THR A 445 -7.07 -5.32 20.09
CA THR A 445 -7.60 -3.98 19.77
C THR A 445 -6.72 -2.83 20.27
N LYS A 446 -5.86 -3.08 21.27
CA LYS A 446 -4.83 -2.11 21.70
C LYS A 446 -3.67 -2.02 20.70
N ARG A 447 -3.36 -3.14 20.04
CA ARG A 447 -2.28 -3.22 19.06
C ARG A 447 -2.75 -2.79 17.66
N HIS A 448 -3.94 -3.25 17.29
CA HIS A 448 -4.57 -2.97 15.99
C HIS A 448 -5.98 -2.46 16.22
N ARG A 449 -6.23 -1.20 15.89
CA ARG A 449 -7.57 -0.62 15.90
C ARG A 449 -8.32 -1.06 14.64
N ASP A 450 -8.59 -2.35 14.60
CA ASP A 450 -9.16 -3.03 13.44
C ASP A 450 -10.66 -3.22 13.61
N ARG A 451 -11.39 -3.14 12.49
CA ARG A 451 -12.85 -3.26 12.44
C ARG A 451 -13.35 -4.58 13.02
N ASP A 452 -12.82 -5.66 12.51
CA ASP A 452 -13.33 -7.01 12.86
C ASP A 452 -13.00 -7.35 14.31
N LEU A 453 -11.81 -6.94 14.80
CA LEU A 453 -11.47 -7.08 16.22
C LEU A 453 -12.42 -6.30 17.12
N LEU A 454 -12.71 -5.03 16.80
CA LEU A 454 -13.55 -4.16 17.65
C LEU A 454 -15.01 -4.59 17.62
N LEU A 455 -15.57 -4.90 16.45
CA LEU A 455 -16.96 -5.33 16.34
C LEU A 455 -17.19 -6.71 16.97
N THR A 456 -16.26 -7.65 16.80
CA THR A 456 -16.36 -8.97 17.44
C THR A 456 -16.19 -8.87 18.96
N LEU A 457 -15.26 -8.03 19.45
CA LEU A 457 -15.13 -7.77 20.87
C LEU A 457 -16.44 -7.20 21.46
N ALA A 458 -17.06 -6.22 20.78
CA ALA A 458 -18.31 -5.63 21.20
C ALA A 458 -19.43 -6.67 21.27
N LEU A 459 -19.61 -7.47 20.20
CA LEU A 459 -20.61 -8.52 20.16
C LEU A 459 -20.43 -9.53 21.30
N TRP A 460 -19.22 -10.04 21.49
CA TRP A 460 -18.96 -11.06 22.50
C TRP A 460 -18.98 -10.55 23.93
N GLN A 461 -18.68 -9.26 24.16
CA GLN A 461 -18.87 -8.62 25.46
C GLN A 461 -20.36 -8.45 25.79
N SER A 462 -21.19 -8.06 24.82
CA SER A 462 -22.64 -7.96 25.00
C SER A 462 -23.26 -9.33 25.28
N GLU A 463 -22.90 -10.38 24.53
CA GLU A 463 -23.34 -11.76 24.78
C GLU A 463 -22.93 -12.27 26.18
N ALA A 464 -21.84 -11.77 26.74
CA ALA A 464 -21.38 -12.08 28.09
C ALA A 464 -22.03 -11.20 29.18
N GLY A 465 -22.95 -10.29 28.82
CA GLY A 465 -23.60 -9.34 29.72
C GLY A 465 -22.74 -8.14 30.13
N ASN A 466 -21.62 -7.90 29.49
CA ASN A 466 -20.69 -6.82 29.79
C ASN A 466 -20.96 -5.59 28.90
N GLU A 467 -22.14 -4.98 29.04
CA GLU A 467 -22.62 -3.90 28.17
C GLU A 467 -21.68 -2.68 28.12
N SER A 468 -21.03 -2.33 29.29
CA SER A 468 -20.07 -1.23 29.33
C SER A 468 -18.88 -1.48 28.38
N ALA A 469 -18.28 -2.67 28.42
CA ALA A 469 -17.15 -3.03 27.58
C ALA A 469 -17.56 -3.15 26.09
N ALA A 470 -18.77 -3.63 25.82
CA ALA A 470 -19.34 -3.66 24.49
C ALA A 470 -19.50 -2.24 23.91
N GLY A 471 -20.08 -1.33 24.69
CA GLY A 471 -20.25 0.07 24.33
C GLY A 471 -18.92 0.81 24.09
N GLU A 472 -17.90 0.53 24.90
CA GLU A 472 -16.54 1.07 24.70
C GLU A 472 -15.93 0.66 23.36
N ALA A 473 -16.04 -0.64 23.00
CA ALA A 473 -15.51 -1.17 21.75
C ALA A 473 -16.25 -0.59 20.54
N LEU A 474 -17.58 -0.50 20.57
CA LEU A 474 -18.37 0.14 19.51
C LEU A 474 -18.04 1.62 19.37
N SER A 475 -17.97 2.35 20.50
CA SER A 475 -17.61 3.77 20.50
C SER A 475 -16.19 4.01 19.95
N ALA A 476 -15.27 3.09 20.23
CA ALA A 476 -13.93 3.17 19.66
C ALA A 476 -13.97 3.10 18.13
N TRP A 477 -14.72 2.17 17.55
CA TRP A 477 -14.87 2.06 16.09
C TRP A 477 -15.67 3.22 15.50
N GLN A 478 -16.75 3.63 16.16
CA GLN A 478 -17.57 4.76 15.72
C GLN A 478 -16.77 6.08 15.59
N ARG A 479 -15.80 6.31 16.48
CA ARG A 479 -14.91 7.47 16.36
C ARG A 479 -13.99 7.40 15.13
N ILE A 480 -13.64 6.21 14.67
CA ILE A 480 -12.76 5.96 13.51
C ILE A 480 -13.56 6.05 12.21
N ASN A 481 -14.65 5.31 12.13
CA ASN A 481 -15.55 5.24 10.97
C ASN A 481 -17.04 5.32 11.42
N PRO A 482 -17.57 6.53 11.61
CA PRO A 482 -18.95 6.70 12.10
C PRO A 482 -20.02 6.23 11.11
N ASP A 483 -19.66 6.07 9.84
CA ASP A 483 -20.59 5.74 8.77
C ASP A 483 -20.52 4.23 8.39
N ASP A 484 -19.90 3.37 9.23
CA ASP A 484 -19.84 1.93 9.02
C ASP A 484 -21.25 1.29 9.09
N PRO A 485 -21.67 0.55 8.06
CA PRO A 485 -23.01 -0.05 8.02
C PRO A 485 -23.26 -1.12 9.09
N ALA A 486 -22.21 -1.64 9.73
CA ALA A 486 -22.33 -2.61 10.82
C ALA A 486 -22.56 -1.96 12.20
N LEU A 487 -22.41 -0.64 12.31
CA LEU A 487 -22.74 0.06 13.54
C LEU A 487 -24.27 0.14 13.72
N PRO A 488 -24.78 -0.03 14.95
CA PRO A 488 -26.20 0.17 15.23
C PRO A 488 -26.61 1.60 14.88
N ARG A 489 -27.72 1.75 14.15
CA ARG A 489 -28.26 3.06 13.73
C ARG A 489 -28.88 3.89 14.84
N SER A 490 -28.97 3.35 16.05
CA SER A 490 -29.43 4.03 17.26
C SER A 490 -28.47 3.68 18.41
N PRO A 491 -28.15 4.59 19.32
CA PRO A 491 -27.49 4.20 20.56
C PRO A 491 -28.34 3.14 21.25
N PHE A 492 -27.69 2.15 21.89
CA PHE A 492 -28.34 1.13 22.69
C PHE A 492 -29.46 1.77 23.53
N PRO A 493 -30.60 1.04 23.68
CA PRO A 493 -31.72 1.54 24.48
C PRO A 493 -31.31 1.82 25.92
#